data_5750943d78738107b9716ffafcb89c8d
#
_entry.id   5750943d78738107b9716ffafcb89c8d
#
_cell.length_a   1.000
_cell.length_b   1.000
_cell.length_c   1.000
_cell.angle_alpha   90.00
_cell.angle_beta   90.00
_cell.angle_gamma   90.00
#
_symmetry.space_group_name_H-M   'P 1'
#
loop_
_entity.id
_entity.type
_entity.pdbx_description
1 polymer ?
#
loop_
_entity_poly.entity_id
_entity_poly.type
_entity_poly.pdbx_seq_one_letter_code
_entity_poly.pdbx_strand_id
1 'polypeptide(L)'
;PGDEAVTHAVVELIERGDTSLLPRKPAAVARRGRWLAEEEPDAAGEKLFWDDLASVEQRQFLREFVAAPDGDTRGADQPAPAGTAVDPVELAFEVGNVTNAGAGAIVLGVFSNVEPTGAATAVDELLGGAISDLSRRRAIAAAAGEVFILPAANPRLRANYVVLAGLGNFGRYGAEVQRLAAANVTRTLSLAGVGEFALVLWGTASGVPPAHAALSQLAGMLEALAELPAGQRPRRVTWVSRSPRRLAAAHAAMRIQLETDARSALVRLGALPVTAPRRAKTTAPPASPMSYLFVQEHGQELRAALLGATPKATALAAARKLELRELDRHLDTLGTELDAADVRDFGQRLGELLLPEATREALQVARDAPLVIVHDRAASRWPWETLSIDGWEPAASAGLCRRYAVDDMSVAKWREERRVSPRLEVLLVVNPTEDLPGAEEEGRRVARVLGNTDAQVTSLSGTNATRARLLDEFRSGRYDAIHYAGHAFFDPASPSSSGILCAGGRVLSGADLASLEALPALVCFNACESGRLRQATQVQRALSRSTGFAEAFLRGGVANFIGTWWPVSDAAAAKCAGTLYERLMRGETIGSSLNAARTAVQRLGSGDWANYLHYGSHDFVLKK
;
A
#
# COMPACT_ATOMS: atom_id res chain seq x y z
N PRO A 1 21.14 -16.38 -14.51
CA PRO A 1 22.04 -17.34 -15.11
C PRO A 1 22.07 -18.54 -14.17
N GLY A 2 21.17 -19.51 -14.44
CA GLY A 2 21.02 -20.70 -13.62
C GLY A 2 22.22 -21.60 -13.82
N ASP A 3 22.63 -22.24 -12.73
CA ASP A 3 23.60 -23.31 -12.77
C ASP A 3 23.12 -24.38 -13.77
N GLU A 4 23.88 -24.64 -14.81
CA GLU A 4 23.54 -25.56 -15.90
C GLU A 4 23.20 -26.95 -15.36
N ALA A 5 23.86 -27.36 -14.25
CA ALA A 5 23.60 -28.60 -13.54
C ALA A 5 22.18 -28.65 -12.92
N VAL A 6 21.67 -27.51 -12.38
CA VAL A 6 20.33 -27.43 -11.83
C VAL A 6 19.28 -27.51 -12.95
N THR A 7 19.52 -26.85 -14.07
CA THR A 7 18.64 -26.91 -15.23
C THR A 7 18.54 -28.33 -15.79
N HIS A 8 19.65 -29.03 -15.93
CA HIS A 8 19.68 -30.45 -16.36
C HIS A 8 18.97 -31.35 -15.36
N ALA A 9 19.20 -31.14 -14.05
CA ALA A 9 18.53 -31.93 -13.02
C ALA A 9 16.99 -31.74 -13.01
N VAL A 10 16.51 -30.54 -13.30
CA VAL A 10 15.07 -30.26 -13.43
C VAL A 10 14.46 -30.93 -14.65
N VAL A 11 15.18 -30.91 -15.80
CA VAL A 11 14.72 -31.59 -17.02
C VAL A 11 14.67 -33.10 -16.79
N GLU A 12 15.72 -33.70 -16.19
CA GLU A 12 15.74 -35.13 -15.87
C GLU A 12 14.64 -35.55 -14.91
N LEU A 13 14.33 -34.71 -13.89
CA LEU A 13 13.26 -34.94 -12.93
C LEU A 13 11.86 -34.90 -13.60
N ILE A 14 11.66 -33.98 -14.56
CA ILE A 14 10.40 -33.85 -15.31
C ILE A 14 10.22 -35.06 -16.26
N GLU A 15 11.28 -35.51 -16.94
CA GLU A 15 11.19 -36.58 -17.93
C GLU A 15 11.14 -37.99 -17.32
N ARG A 16 11.83 -38.22 -16.20
CA ARG A 16 12.04 -39.56 -15.62
C ARG A 16 11.47 -39.73 -14.21
N GLY A 17 11.04 -38.66 -13.56
CA GLY A 17 10.52 -38.67 -12.19
C GLY A 17 11.59 -38.83 -11.11
N ASP A 18 12.89 -38.83 -11.48
CA ASP A 18 14.05 -38.88 -10.56
C ASP A 18 15.27 -38.21 -11.22
N THR A 19 16.24 -37.77 -10.43
CA THR A 19 17.51 -37.23 -10.92
C THR A 19 18.66 -37.64 -10.03
N SER A 20 19.78 -38.03 -10.66
CA SER A 20 21.05 -38.33 -9.99
C SER A 20 21.98 -37.11 -9.88
N LEU A 21 21.63 -36.01 -10.54
CA LEU A 21 22.47 -34.79 -10.62
C LEU A 21 22.37 -33.90 -9.37
N LEU A 22 21.39 -34.15 -8.50
CA LEU A 22 21.25 -33.44 -7.22
C LEU A 22 21.53 -34.41 -6.05
N PRO A 23 22.26 -33.97 -5.01
CA PRO A 23 22.54 -34.82 -3.85
C PRO A 23 21.26 -35.15 -3.09
N ARG A 24 21.01 -36.42 -2.79
CA ARG A 24 19.84 -36.92 -2.06
C ARG A 24 19.76 -36.44 -0.61
N LYS A 25 20.81 -35.87 -0.05
CA LYS A 25 20.84 -35.16 1.25
C LYS A 25 21.80 -33.99 1.16
N PRO A 26 21.30 -32.75 1.18
CA PRO A 26 22.18 -31.58 1.22
C PRO A 26 22.78 -31.46 2.63
N ALA A 27 24.07 -31.72 2.76
CA ALA A 27 24.80 -31.61 4.03
C ALA A 27 24.90 -30.18 4.56
N ALA A 28 24.66 -29.16 3.72
CA ALA A 28 24.76 -27.73 4.05
C ALA A 28 23.42 -27.02 4.20
N VAL A 29 22.31 -27.57 3.69
CA VAL A 29 20.98 -26.92 3.70
C VAL A 29 20.20 -27.23 4.99
N ALA A 30 20.61 -28.23 5.78
CA ALA A 30 19.99 -28.52 7.08
C ALA A 30 20.07 -27.36 8.10
N ARG A 31 20.97 -26.40 7.90
CA ARG A 31 21.01 -25.16 8.70
C ARG A 31 20.16 -24.02 8.15
N ARG A 32 19.82 -24.02 6.85
CA ARG A 32 18.94 -22.99 6.26
C ARG A 32 17.45 -23.34 6.33
N GLY A 33 17.09 -24.61 6.37
CA GLY A 33 15.71 -25.06 6.51
C GLY A 33 15.09 -24.80 7.88
N ARG A 34 15.87 -24.44 8.90
CA ARG A 34 15.37 -24.03 10.22
C ARG A 34 14.91 -22.57 10.29
N TRP A 35 15.21 -21.78 9.25
CA TRP A 35 14.81 -20.38 9.16
C TRP A 35 13.35 -20.17 8.69
N LEU A 36 12.69 -21.24 8.27
CA LEU A 36 11.27 -21.19 7.86
C LEU A 36 10.30 -21.68 8.94
N ALA A 37 10.82 -22.09 10.10
CA ALA A 37 10.03 -22.48 11.27
C ALA A 37 10.57 -21.77 12.53
N GLU A 38 9.83 -20.81 13.01
CA GLU A 38 9.83 -20.34 14.40
C GLU A 38 11.15 -19.78 14.98
N GLU A 39 11.74 -18.74 14.38
CA GLU A 39 12.49 -17.73 15.14
C GLU A 39 12.51 -16.44 14.31
N GLU A 40 11.95 -15.37 14.85
CA GLU A 40 12.11 -14.04 14.27
C GLU A 40 13.60 -13.69 14.22
N PRO A 41 14.15 -13.23 13.07
CA PRO A 41 15.53 -12.74 13.03
C PRO A 41 15.63 -11.53 13.96
N ASP A 42 16.64 -11.51 14.82
CA ASP A 42 16.92 -10.33 15.60
C ASP A 42 17.21 -9.14 14.65
N ALA A 43 16.87 -7.94 15.05
CA ALA A 43 16.99 -6.73 14.23
C ALA A 43 18.43 -6.48 13.69
N ALA A 44 19.43 -7.13 14.26
CA ALA A 44 20.83 -7.06 13.83
C ALA A 44 21.13 -8.01 12.65
N GLY A 45 20.51 -9.19 12.61
CA GLY A 45 20.67 -10.14 11.51
C GLY A 45 19.97 -9.68 10.23
N GLU A 46 18.80 -9.03 10.39
CA GLU A 46 18.06 -8.43 9.27
C GLU A 46 18.83 -7.23 8.67
N LYS A 47 19.47 -6.42 9.51
CA LYS A 47 20.28 -5.28 9.10
C LYS A 47 21.49 -5.70 8.24
N LEU A 48 22.22 -6.75 8.63
CA LEU A 48 23.37 -7.26 7.88
C LEU A 48 22.97 -7.83 6.50
N PHE A 49 21.83 -8.50 6.42
CA PHE A 49 21.34 -9.09 5.16
C PHE A 49 20.96 -8.01 4.12
N TRP A 50 20.29 -6.94 4.55
CA TRP A 50 19.86 -5.85 3.65
C TRP A 50 21.02 -4.93 3.27
N ASP A 51 21.97 -4.68 4.16
CA ASP A 51 23.17 -3.88 3.86
C ASP A 51 24.03 -4.55 2.78
N ASP A 52 24.12 -5.88 2.76
CA ASP A 52 24.88 -6.63 1.75
C ASP A 52 24.15 -6.77 0.40
N LEU A 53 22.84 -7.03 0.40
CA LEU A 53 22.07 -7.19 -0.85
C LEU A 53 21.93 -5.85 -1.61
N ALA A 54 21.54 -4.79 -0.93
CA ALA A 54 21.38 -3.48 -1.56
C ALA A 54 22.67 -2.94 -2.18
N SER A 55 23.84 -3.27 -1.62
CA SER A 55 25.13 -2.82 -2.13
C SER A 55 25.60 -3.57 -3.39
N VAL A 56 25.27 -4.85 -3.54
CA VAL A 56 25.76 -5.69 -4.65
C VAL A 56 24.84 -5.60 -5.87
N GLU A 57 23.54 -5.78 -5.69
CA GLU A 57 22.58 -5.75 -6.81
C GLU A 57 22.39 -4.34 -7.39
N GLN A 58 22.38 -3.30 -6.55
CA GLN A 58 22.32 -1.92 -7.04
C GLN A 58 23.59 -1.52 -7.82
N ARG A 59 24.77 -1.97 -7.39
CA ARG A 59 26.02 -1.72 -8.14
C ARG A 59 26.03 -2.42 -9.50
N GLN A 60 25.47 -3.61 -9.59
CA GLN A 60 25.40 -4.36 -10.85
C GLN A 60 24.38 -3.74 -11.79
N PHE A 61 23.20 -3.41 -11.30
CA PHE A 61 22.14 -2.70 -12.06
C PHE A 61 22.61 -1.34 -12.59
N LEU A 62 23.29 -0.54 -11.76
CA LEU A 62 23.82 0.76 -12.18
C LEU A 62 24.94 0.64 -13.22
N ARG A 63 25.78 -0.39 -13.16
CA ARG A 63 26.80 -0.65 -14.19
C ARG A 63 26.20 -1.05 -15.54
N GLU A 64 25.11 -1.78 -15.54
CA GLU A 64 24.43 -2.21 -16.77
C GLU A 64 23.56 -1.09 -17.39
N PHE A 65 23.00 -0.20 -16.56
CA PHE A 65 22.08 0.87 -17.00
C PHE A 65 22.78 2.19 -17.36
N VAL A 66 23.97 2.45 -16.82
CA VAL A 66 24.77 3.68 -17.03
C VAL A 66 25.91 3.45 -18.02
N ALA A 67 25.98 2.32 -18.70
CA ALA A 67 26.84 2.18 -19.87
C ALA A 67 26.40 3.18 -20.94
N ALA A 68 27.09 4.31 -20.99
CA ALA A 68 26.89 5.33 -22.01
C ALA A 68 27.05 4.72 -23.42
N PRO A 69 26.29 5.18 -24.42
CA PRO A 69 26.51 4.75 -25.80
C PRO A 69 27.95 5.10 -26.21
N ASP A 70 28.58 4.15 -26.90
CA ASP A 70 29.96 4.18 -27.36
C ASP A 70 30.44 5.57 -27.82
N GLY A 71 31.32 6.14 -27.05
CA GLY A 71 32.03 7.37 -27.33
C GLY A 71 33.43 7.32 -26.74
N ASP A 72 34.38 6.90 -27.57
CA ASP A 72 35.85 7.08 -27.47
C ASP A 72 36.56 6.68 -26.16
N THR A 73 36.89 5.41 -26.06
CA THR A 73 37.83 4.87 -25.07
C THR A 73 39.29 5.15 -25.45
N ARG A 74 39.73 6.41 -25.40
CA ARG A 74 41.14 6.76 -25.41
C ARG A 74 41.42 7.74 -24.28
N GLY A 75 41.98 7.20 -23.18
CA GLY A 75 42.57 8.06 -22.14
C GLY A 75 42.26 7.72 -20.69
N ALA A 76 42.21 6.44 -20.31
CA ALA A 76 42.03 6.03 -18.91
C ALA A 76 43.27 5.32 -18.34
N ASP A 77 44.46 5.92 -18.55
CA ASP A 77 45.67 5.45 -17.87
C ASP A 77 46.57 6.66 -17.52
N GLN A 78 46.02 7.54 -16.67
CA GLN A 78 46.84 8.46 -15.89
C GLN A 78 46.47 8.31 -14.42
N PRO A 79 47.41 7.96 -13.53
CA PRO A 79 47.16 8.02 -12.11
C PRO A 79 46.81 9.45 -11.73
N ALA A 80 45.70 9.64 -11.05
CA ALA A 80 45.29 10.96 -10.55
C ALA A 80 46.43 11.60 -9.76
N PRO A 81 46.73 12.90 -9.96
CA PRO A 81 47.79 13.56 -9.23
C PRO A 81 47.44 13.57 -7.74
N ALA A 82 48.35 13.00 -6.94
CA ALA A 82 48.28 13.05 -5.49
C ALA A 82 48.29 14.52 -5.05
N GLY A 83 47.24 14.99 -4.37
CA GLY A 83 47.31 16.20 -3.59
C GLY A 83 46.41 17.35 -3.98
N THR A 84 45.22 17.18 -4.55
CA THR A 84 44.18 18.22 -4.51
C THR A 84 43.27 17.99 -3.32
N ALA A 85 43.25 18.91 -2.37
CA ALA A 85 42.27 18.95 -1.30
C ALA A 85 40.88 18.96 -1.95
N VAL A 86 40.11 17.87 -1.77
CA VAL A 86 38.77 17.78 -2.33
C VAL A 86 37.87 18.70 -1.53
N ASP A 87 37.20 19.61 -2.21
CA ASP A 87 36.27 20.54 -1.56
C ASP A 87 35.17 19.78 -0.83
N PRO A 88 34.82 20.16 0.41
CA PRO A 88 33.74 19.55 1.15
C PRO A 88 32.40 19.80 0.44
N VAL A 89 31.47 18.86 0.55
CA VAL A 89 30.10 18.94 -0.02
C VAL A 89 29.38 20.14 0.59
N GLU A 90 28.86 21.03 -0.23
CA GLU A 90 28.10 22.19 0.24
C GLU A 90 26.69 21.80 0.64
N LEU A 91 26.30 22.01 1.90
CA LEU A 91 24.94 21.84 2.41
C LEU A 91 24.20 23.18 2.33
N ALA A 92 23.33 23.34 1.33
CA ALA A 92 22.63 24.59 1.04
C ALA A 92 21.18 24.57 1.50
N PHE A 93 20.56 25.74 1.64
CA PHE A 93 19.16 25.91 2.06
C PHE A 93 18.45 26.88 1.12
N GLU A 94 17.26 26.52 0.66
CA GLU A 94 16.45 27.34 -0.25
C GLU A 94 15.02 27.47 0.25
N VAL A 95 14.52 28.71 0.35
CA VAL A 95 13.11 28.98 0.67
C VAL A 95 12.31 29.01 -0.62
N GLY A 96 11.52 27.96 -0.87
CA GLY A 96 10.77 27.86 -2.11
C GLY A 96 9.98 26.57 -2.24
N ASN A 97 9.51 26.35 -3.47
CA ASN A 97 8.92 25.08 -3.86
C ASN A 97 10.02 24.22 -4.50
N VAL A 98 10.11 22.95 -4.11
CA VAL A 98 11.08 21.99 -4.66
C VAL A 98 10.97 21.84 -6.18
N THR A 99 9.78 22.06 -6.75
CA THR A 99 9.57 22.04 -8.22
C THR A 99 10.40 23.10 -8.96
N ASN A 100 10.85 24.16 -8.27
CA ASN A 100 11.64 25.25 -8.83
C ASN A 100 13.14 25.13 -8.51
N ALA A 101 13.55 24.10 -7.76
CA ALA A 101 14.94 23.91 -7.39
C ALA A 101 15.81 23.70 -8.63
N GLY A 102 16.88 24.49 -8.73
CA GLY A 102 17.83 24.43 -9.86
C GLY A 102 18.93 23.39 -9.61
N ALA A 103 18.57 22.12 -9.39
CA ALA A 103 19.51 21.03 -9.14
C ALA A 103 19.35 19.94 -10.19
N GLY A 104 20.37 19.09 -10.39
CA GLY A 104 20.32 17.99 -11.34
C GLY A 104 19.24 16.97 -11.02
N ALA A 105 18.93 16.77 -9.73
CA ALA A 105 17.84 15.92 -9.27
C ALA A 105 17.06 16.57 -8.12
N ILE A 106 15.76 16.27 -8.03
CA ILE A 106 14.91 16.57 -6.87
C ILE A 106 14.50 15.28 -6.19
N VAL A 107 14.63 15.20 -4.88
CA VAL A 107 14.40 14.00 -4.08
C VAL A 107 13.17 14.16 -3.20
N LEU A 108 12.24 13.24 -3.32
CA LEU A 108 10.96 13.22 -2.62
C LEU A 108 10.85 11.94 -1.80
N GLY A 109 10.41 12.05 -0.55
CA GLY A 109 10.08 10.89 0.26
C GLY A 109 8.68 10.39 -0.04
N VAL A 110 8.53 9.09 -0.22
CA VAL A 110 7.24 8.41 -0.47
C VAL A 110 7.05 7.24 0.49
N PHE A 111 5.83 7.05 0.97
CA PHE A 111 5.49 5.93 1.86
C PHE A 111 4.86 4.77 1.09
N SER A 112 5.12 3.54 1.54
CA SER A 112 4.44 2.35 1.02
C SER A 112 2.94 2.43 1.24
N ASN A 113 2.16 2.06 0.22
CA ASN A 113 0.69 2.02 0.27
C ASN A 113 0.00 3.39 0.53
N VAL A 114 0.70 4.50 0.34
CA VAL A 114 0.18 5.87 0.51
C VAL A 114 0.28 6.59 -0.83
N GLU A 115 -0.78 7.32 -1.20
CA GLU A 115 -0.72 8.22 -2.35
C GLU A 115 0.28 9.37 -2.09
N PRO A 116 0.92 9.93 -3.12
CA PRO A 116 1.85 11.04 -2.96
C PRO A 116 1.26 12.20 -2.14
N THR A 117 2.02 12.71 -1.18
CA THR A 117 1.58 13.80 -0.29
C THR A 117 2.54 14.98 -0.34
N GLY A 118 2.05 16.18 -0.10
CA GLY A 118 2.84 17.39 0.04
C GLY A 118 3.70 17.74 -1.18
N ALA A 119 5.01 17.67 -1.06
CA ALA A 119 5.93 17.97 -2.16
C ALA A 119 5.83 16.95 -3.31
N ALA A 120 5.59 15.67 -2.97
CA ALA A 120 5.43 14.61 -3.96
C ALA A 120 4.17 14.82 -4.82
N THR A 121 3.05 15.26 -4.23
CA THR A 121 1.83 15.62 -4.97
C THR A 121 2.10 16.74 -5.98
N ALA A 122 2.79 17.80 -5.57
CA ALA A 122 3.07 18.94 -6.45
C ALA A 122 3.96 18.57 -7.65
N VAL A 123 4.86 17.61 -7.48
CA VAL A 123 5.69 17.08 -8.58
C VAL A 123 4.89 16.09 -9.43
N ASP A 124 4.06 15.25 -8.81
CA ASP A 124 3.21 14.29 -9.50
C ASP A 124 2.23 14.97 -10.46
N GLU A 125 1.62 16.08 -10.04
CA GLU A 125 0.77 16.92 -10.91
C GLU A 125 1.52 17.39 -12.16
N LEU A 126 2.79 17.79 -12.01
CA LEU A 126 3.63 18.20 -13.14
C LEU A 126 4.05 17.03 -14.04
N LEU A 127 4.12 15.83 -13.49
CA LEU A 127 4.41 14.59 -14.22
C LEU A 127 3.14 13.90 -14.77
N GLY A 128 1.99 14.56 -14.71
CA GLY A 128 0.72 14.02 -15.23
C GLY A 128 0.19 12.83 -14.43
N GLY A 129 0.52 12.74 -13.13
CA GLY A 129 0.09 11.65 -12.26
C GLY A 129 0.99 10.40 -12.28
N ALA A 130 2.18 10.49 -12.88
CA ALA A 130 3.07 9.33 -13.06
C ALA A 130 3.49 8.67 -11.73
N ILE A 131 3.74 9.45 -10.66
CA ILE A 131 4.13 8.89 -9.35
C ILE A 131 2.96 8.13 -8.72
N SER A 132 1.76 8.72 -8.73
CA SER A 132 0.54 8.07 -8.26
C SER A 132 0.24 6.79 -9.03
N ASP A 133 0.44 6.82 -10.34
CA ASP A 133 0.20 5.67 -11.20
C ASP A 133 1.19 4.53 -10.91
N LEU A 134 2.48 4.82 -10.80
CA LEU A 134 3.49 3.84 -10.42
C LEU A 134 3.25 3.26 -9.01
N SER A 135 2.81 4.08 -8.06
CA SER A 135 2.44 3.63 -6.71
C SER A 135 1.22 2.71 -6.73
N ARG A 136 0.18 3.07 -7.49
CA ARG A 136 -1.04 2.25 -7.65
C ARG A 136 -0.75 0.91 -8.33
N ARG A 137 0.13 0.90 -9.32
CA ARG A 137 0.57 -0.32 -10.01
C ARG A 137 1.60 -1.12 -9.23
N ARG A 138 2.04 -0.63 -8.07
CA ARG A 138 3.16 -1.18 -7.29
C ARG A 138 4.44 -1.40 -8.11
N ALA A 139 4.63 -0.62 -9.17
CA ALA A 139 5.90 -0.54 -9.86
C ALA A 139 6.98 0.08 -8.96
N ILE A 140 6.54 0.84 -7.95
CA ILE A 140 7.35 1.37 -6.85
C ILE A 140 6.75 0.80 -5.56
N ALA A 141 7.51 0.00 -4.82
CA ALA A 141 7.10 -0.52 -3.52
C ALA A 141 7.18 0.56 -2.43
N ALA A 142 8.02 1.57 -2.64
CA ALA A 142 8.39 2.59 -1.65
C ALA A 142 8.88 1.95 -0.35
N ALA A 143 9.56 0.79 -0.44
CA ALA A 143 10.15 0.10 0.69
C ALA A 143 11.19 0.99 1.38
N ALA A 144 11.47 0.74 2.67
CA ALA A 144 12.43 1.55 3.41
C ALA A 144 13.83 1.49 2.73
N GLY A 145 14.35 2.65 2.34
CA GLY A 145 15.63 2.77 1.67
C GLY A 145 15.64 2.49 0.16
N GLU A 146 14.51 2.14 -0.45
CA GLU A 146 14.38 2.03 -1.91
C GLU A 146 14.61 3.39 -2.57
N VAL A 147 15.33 3.40 -3.71
CA VAL A 147 15.56 4.61 -4.50
C VAL A 147 15.10 4.36 -5.92
N PHE A 148 14.14 5.15 -6.37
CA PHE A 148 13.60 5.07 -7.72
C PHE A 148 13.81 6.38 -8.46
N ILE A 149 14.38 6.33 -9.67
CA ILE A 149 14.73 7.49 -10.47
C ILE A 149 13.80 7.58 -11.68
N LEU A 150 13.16 8.73 -11.83
CA LEU A 150 12.30 9.08 -12.96
C LEU A 150 12.92 10.23 -13.75
N PRO A 151 12.84 10.23 -15.08
CA PRO A 151 13.14 11.42 -15.87
C PRO A 151 12.16 12.55 -15.51
N ALA A 152 12.65 13.77 -15.35
CA ALA A 152 11.80 14.95 -15.16
C ALA A 152 11.28 15.44 -16.53
N ALA A 153 10.36 14.70 -17.13
CA ALA A 153 9.88 14.94 -18.48
C ALA A 153 8.94 16.17 -18.64
N ASN A 154 9.05 17.17 -17.76
CA ASN A 154 8.25 18.38 -17.80
C ASN A 154 9.15 19.63 -17.75
N PRO A 155 9.06 20.55 -18.73
CA PRO A 155 9.92 21.75 -18.77
C PRO A 155 9.71 22.74 -17.61
N ARG A 156 8.66 22.58 -16.82
CA ARG A 156 8.45 23.36 -15.59
C ARG A 156 9.30 22.85 -14.42
N LEU A 157 9.83 21.63 -14.50
CA LEU A 157 10.82 21.11 -13.56
C LEU A 157 12.20 21.50 -14.09
N ARG A 158 13.01 22.16 -13.27
CA ARG A 158 14.38 22.54 -13.65
C ARG A 158 15.38 21.39 -13.46
N ALA A 159 14.99 20.36 -12.70
CA ALA A 159 15.79 19.17 -12.50
C ALA A 159 15.69 18.23 -13.72
N ASN A 160 16.75 17.45 -13.94
CA ASN A 160 16.74 16.40 -14.97
C ASN A 160 16.05 15.12 -14.49
N TYR A 161 16.08 14.89 -13.18
CA TYR A 161 15.55 13.69 -12.55
C TYR A 161 14.66 14.01 -11.35
N VAL A 162 13.63 13.20 -11.19
CA VAL A 162 12.83 13.09 -9.96
C VAL A 162 13.19 11.77 -9.30
N VAL A 163 13.63 11.84 -8.06
CA VAL A 163 14.06 10.69 -7.27
C VAL A 163 13.07 10.45 -6.15
N LEU A 164 12.56 9.23 -6.06
CA LEU A 164 11.67 8.82 -5.00
C LEU A 164 12.46 8.00 -3.99
N ALA A 165 12.53 8.51 -2.77
CA ALA A 165 13.14 7.83 -1.63
C ALA A 165 12.05 7.07 -0.87
N GLY A 166 12.13 5.75 -0.83
CA GLY A 166 11.21 4.89 -0.11
C GLY A 166 11.35 5.08 1.41
N LEU A 167 10.27 5.44 2.05
CA LEU A 167 10.19 5.64 3.50
C LEU A 167 9.49 4.46 4.20
N GLY A 168 9.16 3.42 3.45
CA GLY A 168 8.50 2.23 3.98
C GLY A 168 7.10 2.49 4.53
N ASN A 169 6.66 1.61 5.40
CA ASN A 169 5.38 1.71 6.08
C ASN A 169 5.43 2.85 7.12
N PHE A 170 4.45 3.77 7.06
CA PHE A 170 4.38 4.90 7.98
C PHE A 170 4.32 4.48 9.46
N GLY A 171 3.71 3.34 9.78
CA GLY A 171 3.66 2.79 11.13
C GLY A 171 5.03 2.40 11.71
N ARG A 172 6.04 2.21 10.86
CA ARG A 172 7.43 1.91 11.24
C ARG A 172 8.39 3.08 10.95
N TYR A 173 7.86 4.18 10.46
CA TYR A 173 8.66 5.33 10.06
C TYR A 173 9.31 6.02 11.25
N GLY A 174 10.62 6.23 11.16
CA GLY A 174 11.41 6.85 12.21
C GLY A 174 12.78 7.34 11.72
N ALA A 175 13.66 7.66 12.65
CA ALA A 175 14.98 8.21 12.38
C ALA A 175 15.85 7.26 11.54
N GLU A 176 15.81 5.96 11.82
CA GLU A 176 16.60 4.95 11.11
C GLU A 176 16.19 4.82 9.64
N VAL A 177 14.88 4.80 9.36
CA VAL A 177 14.38 4.75 7.97
C VAL A 177 14.81 6.00 7.20
N GLN A 178 14.74 7.18 7.82
CA GLN A 178 15.21 8.41 7.19
C GLN A 178 16.71 8.38 6.92
N ARG A 179 17.52 7.90 7.89
CA ARG A 179 18.95 7.74 7.76
C ARG A 179 19.30 6.81 6.60
N LEU A 180 18.69 5.62 6.56
CA LEU A 180 18.89 4.63 5.50
C LEU A 180 18.52 5.21 4.12
N ALA A 181 17.36 5.82 4.00
CA ALA A 181 16.89 6.42 2.74
C ALA A 181 17.83 7.53 2.27
N ALA A 182 18.30 8.40 3.18
CA ALA A 182 19.24 9.47 2.85
C ALA A 182 20.62 8.94 2.43
N ALA A 183 21.12 7.89 3.08
CA ALA A 183 22.36 7.22 2.70
C ALA A 183 22.26 6.62 1.29
N ASN A 184 21.19 5.86 1.01
CA ASN A 184 20.99 5.23 -0.27
C ASN A 184 20.78 6.24 -1.41
N VAL A 185 20.00 7.29 -1.18
CA VAL A 185 19.84 8.40 -2.14
C VAL A 185 21.21 9.04 -2.47
N THR A 186 22.00 9.34 -1.44
CA THR A 186 23.31 9.96 -1.64
C THR A 186 24.25 9.05 -2.41
N ARG A 187 24.32 7.76 -2.08
CA ARG A 187 25.13 6.76 -2.82
C ARG A 187 24.65 6.65 -4.27
N THR A 188 23.35 6.49 -4.48
CA THR A 188 22.77 6.27 -5.82
C THR A 188 23.02 7.48 -6.73
N LEU A 189 22.74 8.70 -6.26
CA LEU A 189 22.94 9.90 -7.06
C LEU A 189 24.43 10.19 -7.33
N SER A 190 25.29 9.93 -6.35
CA SER A 190 26.74 10.06 -6.52
C SER A 190 27.27 9.10 -7.57
N LEU A 191 26.87 7.81 -7.52
CA LEU A 191 27.26 6.80 -8.50
C LEU A 191 26.69 7.08 -9.89
N ALA A 192 25.51 7.72 -9.97
CA ALA A 192 24.91 8.19 -11.21
C ALA A 192 25.54 9.48 -11.77
N GLY A 193 26.58 10.03 -11.12
CA GLY A 193 27.26 11.25 -11.55
C GLY A 193 26.46 12.53 -11.34
N VAL A 194 25.41 12.51 -10.50
CA VAL A 194 24.59 13.69 -10.19
C VAL A 194 25.33 14.55 -9.18
N GLY A 195 25.99 15.60 -9.65
CA GLY A 195 26.82 16.49 -8.80
C GLY A 195 26.04 17.41 -7.88
N GLU A 196 24.75 17.64 -8.11
CA GLU A 196 23.91 18.51 -7.29
C GLU A 196 22.48 17.97 -7.22
N PHE A 197 21.93 17.87 -6.01
CA PHE A 197 20.53 17.50 -5.84
C PHE A 197 19.85 18.29 -4.73
N ALA A 198 18.53 18.40 -4.83
CA ALA A 198 17.69 19.08 -3.86
C ALA A 198 16.72 18.10 -3.21
N LEU A 199 16.47 18.25 -1.92
CA LEU A 199 15.53 17.42 -1.18
C LEU A 199 14.67 18.26 -0.23
N VAL A 200 13.57 17.65 0.22
CA VAL A 200 12.71 18.23 1.25
C VAL A 200 12.97 17.56 2.59
N LEU A 201 12.55 18.19 3.68
CA LEU A 201 12.56 17.57 5.01
C LEU A 201 11.44 16.51 5.08
N TRP A 202 11.79 15.24 4.90
CA TRP A 202 10.83 14.14 4.85
C TRP A 202 10.06 13.98 6.16
N GLY A 203 8.79 13.63 6.07
CA GLY A 203 7.95 13.44 7.23
C GLY A 203 7.48 14.70 7.95
N THR A 204 7.98 15.89 7.60
CA THR A 204 7.53 17.13 8.27
C THR A 204 6.10 17.53 7.95
N ALA A 205 5.57 17.09 6.82
CA ALA A 205 4.15 17.18 6.51
C ALA A 205 3.31 16.21 7.39
N SER A 206 3.95 15.15 7.90
CA SER A 206 3.36 14.10 8.73
C SER A 206 3.74 14.25 10.21
N GLY A 207 4.06 15.46 10.66
CA GLY A 207 4.26 15.74 12.08
C GLY A 207 5.70 15.55 12.61
N VAL A 208 6.63 15.05 11.79
CA VAL A 208 8.04 14.92 12.24
C VAL A 208 8.65 16.30 12.45
N PRO A 209 9.28 16.56 13.61
CA PRO A 209 9.96 17.83 13.85
C PRO A 209 11.05 18.10 12.80
N PRO A 210 11.15 19.32 12.24
CA PRO A 210 12.14 19.63 11.20
C PRO A 210 13.58 19.36 11.60
N ALA A 211 13.91 19.57 12.87
CA ALA A 211 15.24 19.27 13.42
C ALA A 211 15.55 17.77 13.36
N HIS A 212 14.60 16.92 13.75
CA HIS A 212 14.79 15.47 13.73
C HIS A 212 14.92 14.92 12.30
N ALA A 213 14.06 15.40 11.37
CA ALA A 213 14.18 15.04 9.97
C ALA A 213 15.55 15.43 9.38
N ALA A 214 16.01 16.64 9.69
CA ALA A 214 17.29 17.15 9.23
C ALA A 214 18.47 16.32 9.76
N LEU A 215 18.47 15.99 11.06
CA LEU A 215 19.54 15.22 11.70
C LEU A 215 19.62 13.79 11.13
N SER A 216 18.48 13.13 10.94
CA SER A 216 18.44 11.78 10.38
C SER A 216 18.92 11.76 8.93
N GLN A 217 18.50 12.74 8.11
CA GLN A 217 18.96 12.86 6.73
C GLN A 217 20.47 13.19 6.67
N LEU A 218 20.95 14.10 7.52
CA LEU A 218 22.38 14.43 7.61
C LEU A 218 23.21 13.22 8.01
N ALA A 219 22.77 12.45 9.01
CA ALA A 219 23.49 11.26 9.48
C ALA A 219 23.67 10.23 8.36
N GLY A 220 22.61 9.92 7.61
CA GLY A 220 22.68 9.00 6.46
C GLY A 220 23.56 9.54 5.33
N MET A 221 23.47 10.84 5.05
CA MET A 221 24.33 11.49 4.06
C MET A 221 25.82 11.40 4.44
N LEU A 222 26.18 11.73 5.68
CA LEU A 222 27.56 11.65 6.17
C LEU A 222 28.09 10.22 6.11
N GLU A 223 27.26 9.24 6.39
CA GLU A 223 27.59 7.81 6.26
C GLU A 223 27.97 7.47 4.80
N ALA A 224 27.11 7.82 3.85
CA ALA A 224 27.37 7.58 2.44
C ALA A 224 28.62 8.34 1.92
N LEU A 225 28.79 9.61 2.31
CA LEU A 225 29.94 10.43 1.90
C LEU A 225 31.27 9.88 2.44
N ALA A 226 31.27 9.26 3.62
CA ALA A 226 32.48 8.64 4.18
C ALA A 226 32.94 7.42 3.37
N GLU A 227 32.00 6.70 2.75
CA GLU A 227 32.29 5.51 1.94
C GLU A 227 32.66 5.84 0.50
N LEU A 228 32.16 6.98 -0.03
CA LEU A 228 32.35 7.36 -1.41
C LEU A 228 33.75 7.96 -1.67
N PRO A 229 34.42 7.56 -2.78
CA PRO A 229 35.63 8.23 -3.23
C PRO A 229 35.38 9.73 -3.41
N ALA A 230 36.37 10.53 -3.08
CA ALA A 230 36.26 11.99 -3.07
C ALA A 230 35.77 12.58 -4.41
N GLY A 231 36.23 12.05 -5.54
CA GLY A 231 35.83 12.51 -6.89
C GLY A 231 34.40 12.10 -7.31
N GLN A 232 33.74 11.22 -6.54
CA GLN A 232 32.35 10.80 -6.81
C GLN A 232 31.33 11.50 -5.89
N ARG A 233 31.78 12.28 -4.91
CA ARG A 233 30.87 12.97 -4.00
C ARG A 233 30.11 14.07 -4.74
N PRO A 234 28.86 14.35 -4.37
CA PRO A 234 28.13 15.50 -4.91
C PRO A 234 28.82 16.80 -4.46
N ARG A 235 28.72 17.83 -5.28
CA ARG A 235 29.27 19.15 -4.93
C ARG A 235 28.36 19.91 -3.97
N ARG A 236 27.03 19.76 -4.16
CA ARG A 236 26.02 20.51 -3.39
C ARG A 236 24.79 19.67 -3.14
N VAL A 237 24.26 19.78 -1.93
CA VAL A 237 22.96 19.23 -1.52
C VAL A 237 22.12 20.35 -0.93
N THR A 238 20.90 20.55 -1.45
CA THR A 238 20.06 21.68 -1.07
C THR A 238 18.77 21.21 -0.38
N TRP A 239 18.54 21.64 0.85
CA TRP A 239 17.25 21.48 1.53
C TRP A 239 16.31 22.58 1.12
N VAL A 240 15.14 22.20 0.54
CA VAL A 240 14.13 23.14 0.06
C VAL A 240 12.89 23.07 0.94
N SER A 241 12.41 24.22 1.39
CA SER A 241 11.15 24.31 2.13
C SER A 241 10.47 25.66 1.89
N ARG A 242 9.13 25.64 1.81
CA ARG A 242 8.33 26.88 1.76
C ARG A 242 8.31 27.63 3.09
N SER A 243 8.74 26.98 4.19
CA SER A 243 8.77 27.56 5.52
C SER A 243 10.18 27.92 5.95
N PRO A 244 10.53 29.22 6.05
CA PRO A 244 11.83 29.67 6.56
C PRO A 244 12.09 29.16 7.99
N ARG A 245 11.03 29.06 8.82
CA ARG A 245 11.14 28.56 10.20
C ARG A 245 11.57 27.10 10.25
N ARG A 246 11.08 26.25 9.33
CA ARG A 246 11.50 24.86 9.25
C ARG A 246 12.95 24.72 8.84
N LEU A 247 13.41 25.52 7.87
CA LEU A 247 14.82 25.54 7.47
C LEU A 247 15.72 26.07 8.57
N ALA A 248 15.30 27.10 9.31
CA ALA A 248 16.05 27.60 10.44
C ALA A 248 16.23 26.56 11.55
N ALA A 249 15.16 25.81 11.87
CA ALA A 249 15.23 24.72 12.85
C ALA A 249 16.15 23.58 12.36
N ALA A 250 16.06 23.20 11.09
CA ALA A 250 16.91 22.20 10.46
C ALA A 250 18.39 22.62 10.49
N HIS A 251 18.69 23.83 10.04
CA HIS A 251 20.05 24.40 10.02
C HIS A 251 20.68 24.48 11.41
N ALA A 252 19.92 24.95 12.41
CA ALA A 252 20.40 25.03 13.79
C ALA A 252 20.77 23.65 14.35
N ALA A 253 19.93 22.66 14.10
CA ALA A 253 20.19 21.29 14.54
C ALA A 253 21.40 20.67 13.82
N MET A 254 21.53 20.85 12.51
CA MET A 254 22.68 20.37 11.74
C MET A 254 23.98 21.02 12.18
N ARG A 255 23.96 22.33 12.47
CA ARG A 255 25.14 23.05 12.96
C ARG A 255 25.67 22.45 14.27
N ILE A 256 24.76 22.22 15.23
CA ILE A 256 25.14 21.62 16.52
C ILE A 256 25.70 20.21 16.33
N GLN A 257 25.07 19.40 15.47
CA GLN A 257 25.53 18.03 15.18
C GLN A 257 26.93 18.03 14.56
N LEU A 258 27.19 18.91 13.60
CA LEU A 258 28.48 19.01 12.91
C LEU A 258 29.63 19.49 13.81
N GLU A 259 29.35 20.19 14.91
CA GLU A 259 30.37 20.58 15.90
C GLU A 259 30.99 19.35 16.61
N THR A 260 30.25 18.24 16.68
CA THR A 260 30.69 17.02 17.41
C THR A 260 30.91 15.80 16.51
N ASP A 261 30.45 15.83 15.25
CA ASP A 261 30.58 14.69 14.33
C ASP A 261 31.97 14.64 13.70
N ALA A 262 32.68 13.52 13.88
CA ALA A 262 34.01 13.30 13.32
C ALA A 262 34.06 13.41 11.79
N ARG A 263 32.92 13.25 11.09
CA ARG A 263 32.79 13.35 9.64
C ARG A 263 32.47 14.75 9.15
N SER A 264 32.44 15.75 10.03
CA SER A 264 32.10 17.14 9.69
C SER A 264 33.00 17.76 8.61
N ALA A 265 34.23 17.29 8.49
CA ALA A 265 35.16 17.70 7.44
C ALA A 265 34.72 17.33 6.01
N LEU A 266 33.76 16.39 5.86
CA LEU A 266 33.20 15.98 4.57
C LEU A 266 32.24 17.00 3.98
N VAL A 267 31.70 17.89 4.80
CA VAL A 267 30.64 18.83 4.42
C VAL A 267 30.93 20.24 4.88
N ARG A 268 30.35 21.22 4.19
CA ARG A 268 30.37 22.61 4.58
C ARG A 268 28.93 23.13 4.68
N LEU A 269 28.53 23.53 5.88
CA LEU A 269 27.20 24.09 6.13
C LEU A 269 27.10 25.49 5.55
N GLY A 270 26.24 25.68 4.56
CA GLY A 270 25.96 26.97 3.95
C GLY A 270 25.07 27.85 4.84
N ALA A 271 25.06 29.14 4.56
CA ALA A 271 24.25 30.11 5.28
C ALA A 271 22.74 29.92 4.93
N LEU A 272 21.87 30.29 5.89
CA LEU A 272 20.46 30.43 5.62
C LEU A 272 20.19 31.60 4.66
N PRO A 273 19.29 31.45 3.68
CA PRO A 273 18.90 32.55 2.81
C PRO A 273 18.29 33.69 3.64
N VAL A 274 18.77 34.90 3.44
CA VAL A 274 18.20 36.11 4.04
C VAL A 274 16.85 36.35 3.36
N THR A 275 15.77 35.94 3.99
CA THR A 275 14.42 36.19 3.50
C THR A 275 13.96 37.56 3.96
N ALA A 276 13.85 38.53 3.03
CA ALA A 276 12.94 39.64 3.25
C ALA A 276 11.53 39.10 3.51
N PRO A 277 10.76 39.69 4.46
CA PRO A 277 9.43 39.18 4.79
C PRO A 277 8.46 39.45 3.63
N ARG A 278 8.51 38.66 2.60
CA ARG A 278 7.48 38.62 1.56
C ARG A 278 6.30 37.89 2.16
N ARG A 279 5.19 38.59 2.38
CA ARG A 279 3.87 37.96 2.63
C ARG A 279 3.56 37.05 1.41
N ALA A 280 4.13 35.86 1.40
CA ALA A 280 3.66 34.81 0.52
C ALA A 280 2.23 34.48 0.96
N LYS A 281 1.28 34.60 0.05
CA LYS A 281 0.00 33.90 0.20
C LYS A 281 0.39 32.43 0.38
N THR A 282 0.36 31.96 1.60
CA THR A 282 0.54 30.54 1.95
C THR A 282 -0.68 29.82 1.42
N THR A 283 -0.63 29.39 0.16
CA THR A 283 -1.46 28.26 -0.24
C THR A 283 -0.99 27.12 0.64
N ALA A 284 -1.88 26.62 1.49
CA ALA A 284 -1.62 25.41 2.24
C ALA A 284 -1.18 24.31 1.26
N PRO A 285 -0.28 23.38 1.66
CA PRO A 285 0.01 22.23 0.83
C PRO A 285 -1.33 21.56 0.48
N PRO A 286 -1.51 21.03 -0.73
CA PRO A 286 -2.69 20.27 -1.03
C PRO A 286 -2.85 19.21 0.05
N ALA A 287 -4.02 19.17 0.68
CA ALA A 287 -4.35 18.15 1.66
C ALA A 287 -4.33 16.78 0.95
N SER A 288 -3.84 15.75 1.61
CA SER A 288 -4.08 14.40 1.09
C SER A 288 -5.59 14.19 0.98
N PRO A 289 -6.09 13.61 -0.11
CA PRO A 289 -7.51 13.33 -0.21
C PRO A 289 -7.98 12.27 0.80
N MET A 290 -7.06 11.56 1.45
CA MET A 290 -7.34 10.43 2.35
C MET A 290 -6.51 10.50 3.62
N SER A 291 -7.04 9.88 4.68
CA SER A 291 -6.29 9.58 5.90
C SER A 291 -5.93 8.10 5.95
N TYR A 292 -4.75 7.77 6.47
CA TYR A 292 -4.23 6.40 6.54
C TYR A 292 -3.98 6.00 7.98
N LEU A 293 -4.73 4.99 8.45
CA LEU A 293 -4.50 4.35 9.74
C LEU A 293 -3.67 3.07 9.53
N PHE A 294 -2.45 3.09 9.98
CA PHE A 294 -1.56 1.93 9.99
C PHE A 294 -1.73 1.18 11.28
N VAL A 295 -2.04 -0.10 11.18
CA VAL A 295 -2.19 -1.00 12.33
C VAL A 295 -1.38 -2.27 12.14
N GLN A 296 -0.64 -2.65 13.18
CA GLN A 296 0.18 -3.85 13.22
C GLN A 296 -0.02 -4.53 14.57
N GLU A 297 -0.22 -5.83 14.53
CA GLU A 297 -0.45 -6.64 15.73
C GLU A 297 0.70 -7.63 15.94
N HIS A 298 1.36 -7.55 17.10
CA HIS A 298 2.41 -8.45 17.53
C HIS A 298 2.05 -9.07 18.87
N GLY A 299 1.63 -10.32 18.85
CA GLY A 299 1.20 -11.01 20.06
C GLY A 299 0.01 -10.32 20.73
N GLN A 300 0.25 -9.71 21.89
CA GLN A 300 -0.76 -8.97 22.66
C GLN A 300 -0.60 -7.45 22.56
N GLU A 301 0.09 -6.95 21.56
CA GLU A 301 0.29 -5.52 21.36
C GLU A 301 -0.20 -5.11 19.98
N LEU A 302 -1.00 -4.06 19.91
CA LEU A 302 -1.38 -3.41 18.66
C LEU A 302 -0.70 -2.05 18.58
N ARG A 303 0.05 -1.84 17.52
CA ARG A 303 0.62 -0.53 17.16
C ARG A 303 -0.27 0.15 16.16
N ALA A 304 -0.61 1.40 16.44
CA ALA A 304 -1.40 2.24 15.56
C ALA A 304 -0.69 3.56 15.27
N ALA A 305 -0.72 4.00 14.01
CA ALA A 305 -0.24 5.31 13.59
C ALA A 305 -1.22 5.90 12.60
N LEU A 306 -1.54 7.19 12.69
CA LEU A 306 -2.41 7.88 11.76
C LEU A 306 -1.64 8.92 10.95
N LEU A 307 -1.63 8.76 9.64
CA LEU A 307 -1.22 9.79 8.70
C LEU A 307 -2.49 10.51 8.21
N GLY A 308 -2.83 11.60 8.85
CA GLY A 308 -4.04 12.35 8.53
C GLY A 308 -3.94 13.11 7.21
N ALA A 309 -5.09 13.39 6.60
CA ALA A 309 -5.21 14.26 5.43
C ALA A 309 -4.60 15.66 5.66
N THR A 310 -4.51 16.08 6.90
CA THR A 310 -3.82 17.30 7.33
C THR A 310 -2.80 16.99 8.43
N PRO A 311 -1.72 17.80 8.59
CA PRO A 311 -0.74 17.58 9.66
C PRO A 311 -1.33 17.59 11.07
N LYS A 312 -2.44 18.28 11.30
CA LYS A 312 -3.13 18.34 12.60
C LYS A 312 -3.81 17.03 12.97
N ALA A 313 -4.17 16.23 11.96
CA ALA A 313 -4.83 14.95 12.12
C ALA A 313 -3.84 13.78 12.09
N THR A 314 -2.55 14.03 12.34
CA THR A 314 -1.52 12.99 12.29
C THR A 314 -1.13 12.60 13.71
N ALA A 315 -1.16 11.29 14.00
CA ALA A 315 -0.63 10.71 15.24
C ALA A 315 0.51 9.75 14.88
N LEU A 316 1.66 9.93 15.53
CA LEU A 316 2.80 9.01 15.42
C LEU A 316 2.45 7.66 16.06
N ALA A 317 3.24 6.63 15.75
CA ALA A 317 2.98 5.28 16.22
C ALA A 317 2.93 5.23 17.75
N ALA A 318 1.82 4.70 18.26
CA ALA A 318 1.60 4.39 19.66
C ALA A 318 1.17 2.93 19.78
N ALA A 319 1.62 2.29 20.84
CA ALA A 319 1.30 0.89 21.14
C ALA A 319 0.21 0.79 22.20
N ARG A 320 -0.65 -0.22 22.06
CA ARG A 320 -1.67 -0.58 23.05
C ARG A 320 -1.60 -2.07 23.33
N LYS A 321 -1.56 -2.43 24.59
CA LYS A 321 -1.70 -3.82 25.00
C LYS A 321 -3.13 -4.27 24.80
N LEU A 322 -3.31 -5.40 24.11
CA LEU A 322 -4.61 -5.99 23.83
C LEU A 322 -5.05 -6.92 24.98
N GLU A 323 -6.24 -6.68 25.49
CA GLU A 323 -6.91 -7.59 26.42
C GLU A 323 -7.70 -8.63 25.63
N LEU A 324 -7.00 -9.64 25.07
CA LEU A 324 -7.57 -10.58 24.08
C LEU A 324 -8.85 -11.26 24.57
N ARG A 325 -8.94 -11.64 25.87
CA ARG A 325 -10.15 -12.26 26.43
C ARG A 325 -11.36 -11.30 26.44
N GLU A 326 -11.13 -10.01 26.59
CA GLU A 326 -12.19 -9.00 26.54
C GLU A 326 -12.59 -8.73 25.11
N LEU A 327 -11.63 -8.61 24.20
CA LEU A 327 -11.85 -8.49 22.77
C LEU A 327 -12.63 -9.69 22.23
N ASP A 328 -12.26 -10.91 22.59
CA ASP A 328 -12.96 -12.12 22.18
C ASP A 328 -14.42 -12.12 22.65
N ARG A 329 -14.67 -11.79 23.93
CA ARG A 329 -16.05 -11.64 24.46
C ARG A 329 -16.82 -10.54 23.75
N HIS A 330 -16.14 -9.43 23.40
CA HIS A 330 -16.77 -8.35 22.68
C HIS A 330 -17.14 -8.75 21.25
N LEU A 331 -16.25 -9.45 20.53
CA LEU A 331 -16.55 -10.00 19.21
C LEU A 331 -17.72 -11.00 19.22
N ASP A 332 -17.87 -11.76 20.31
CA ASP A 332 -18.98 -12.70 20.46
C ASP A 332 -20.36 -12.02 20.58
N THR A 333 -20.40 -10.71 20.86
CA THR A 333 -21.65 -9.92 20.83
C THR A 333 -22.06 -9.49 19.41
N LEU A 334 -21.17 -9.63 18.42
CA LEU A 334 -21.46 -9.31 17.03
C LEU A 334 -22.33 -10.43 16.42
N GLY A 335 -23.61 -10.18 16.27
CA GLY A 335 -24.58 -11.13 15.76
C GLY A 335 -25.12 -10.78 14.37
N THR A 336 -25.99 -11.64 13.85
CA THR A 336 -26.62 -11.46 12.51
C THR A 336 -27.90 -10.62 12.52
N GLU A 337 -28.40 -10.24 13.69
CA GLU A 337 -29.66 -9.48 13.85
C GLU A 337 -29.45 -8.15 14.58
N LEU A 338 -28.26 -7.55 14.43
CA LEU A 338 -27.96 -6.25 15.02
C LEU A 338 -28.63 -5.13 14.25
N ASP A 339 -29.19 -4.18 14.96
CA ASP A 339 -29.62 -2.92 14.37
C ASP A 339 -28.43 -1.93 14.21
N ALA A 340 -28.72 -0.78 13.62
CA ALA A 340 -27.67 0.22 13.38
C ALA A 340 -27.13 0.85 14.68
N ALA A 341 -27.92 0.86 15.78
CA ALA A 341 -27.49 1.38 17.07
C ALA A 341 -26.58 0.37 17.77
N ASP A 342 -26.95 -0.92 17.77
CA ASP A 342 -26.13 -2.00 18.33
C ASP A 342 -24.72 -2.03 17.70
N VAL A 343 -24.63 -1.90 16.38
CA VAL A 343 -23.35 -1.86 15.65
C VAL A 343 -22.54 -0.62 16.01
N ARG A 344 -23.18 0.52 16.24
CA ARG A 344 -22.50 1.75 16.70
C ARG A 344 -21.88 1.56 18.08
N ASP A 345 -22.65 1.02 19.02
CA ASP A 345 -22.19 0.76 20.39
C ASP A 345 -21.07 -0.28 20.40
N PHE A 346 -21.23 -1.34 19.59
CA PHE A 346 -20.17 -2.31 19.35
C PHE A 346 -18.89 -1.64 18.83
N GLY A 347 -18.99 -0.80 17.82
CA GLY A 347 -17.86 -0.12 17.19
C GLY A 347 -17.16 0.87 18.09
N GLN A 348 -17.91 1.58 18.95
CA GLN A 348 -17.38 2.47 19.98
C GLN A 348 -16.48 1.66 20.96
N ARG A 349 -17.00 0.57 21.49
CA ARG A 349 -16.23 -0.29 22.38
C ARG A 349 -15.03 -0.91 21.71
N LEU A 350 -15.16 -1.36 20.46
CA LEU A 350 -14.04 -1.90 19.68
C LEU A 350 -12.92 -0.86 19.53
N GLY A 351 -13.26 0.39 19.19
CA GLY A 351 -12.31 1.50 19.08
C GLY A 351 -11.55 1.76 20.40
N GLU A 352 -12.26 1.71 21.53
CA GLU A 352 -11.66 1.87 22.85
C GLU A 352 -10.71 0.71 23.20
N LEU A 353 -11.05 -0.52 22.81
CA LEU A 353 -10.24 -1.71 23.10
C LEU A 353 -8.99 -1.80 22.22
N LEU A 354 -9.10 -1.40 20.95
CA LEU A 354 -8.02 -1.56 19.98
C LEU A 354 -7.10 -0.33 19.87
N LEU A 355 -7.65 0.89 19.86
CA LEU A 355 -6.88 2.07 19.48
C LEU A 355 -6.37 2.86 20.69
N PRO A 356 -5.11 3.31 20.68
CA PRO A 356 -4.61 4.30 21.64
C PRO A 356 -5.45 5.58 21.62
N GLU A 357 -5.58 6.26 22.76
CA GLU A 357 -6.35 7.50 22.91
C GLU A 357 -5.92 8.58 21.91
N ALA A 358 -4.63 8.87 21.82
CA ALA A 358 -4.08 9.84 20.88
C ALA A 358 -4.42 9.51 19.41
N THR A 359 -4.52 8.22 19.06
CA THR A 359 -4.94 7.80 17.72
C THR A 359 -6.44 8.09 17.50
N ARG A 360 -7.27 7.84 18.51
CA ARG A 360 -8.73 8.13 18.44
C ARG A 360 -9.01 9.63 18.33
N GLU A 361 -8.30 10.45 19.10
CA GLU A 361 -8.38 11.92 19.01
C GLU A 361 -7.96 12.44 17.63
N ALA A 362 -6.86 11.91 17.09
CA ALA A 362 -6.39 12.28 15.76
C ALA A 362 -7.38 11.85 14.65
N LEU A 363 -8.02 10.70 14.79
CA LEU A 363 -9.08 10.24 13.89
C LEU A 363 -10.29 11.16 13.89
N GLN A 364 -10.68 11.71 15.05
CA GLN A 364 -11.75 12.71 15.13
C GLN A 364 -11.41 14.00 14.34
N VAL A 365 -10.15 14.42 14.37
CA VAL A 365 -9.70 15.56 13.55
C VAL A 365 -9.70 15.22 12.05
N ALA A 366 -9.51 13.94 11.70
CA ALA A 366 -9.46 13.44 10.32
C ALA A 366 -10.82 13.10 9.72
N ARG A 367 -11.92 13.24 10.45
CA ARG A 367 -13.26 12.70 10.14
C ARG A 367 -13.87 13.08 8.79
N ASP A 368 -13.41 14.17 8.17
CA ASP A 368 -13.96 14.67 6.90
C ASP A 368 -13.30 13.99 5.67
N ALA A 369 -12.23 13.20 5.88
CA ALA A 369 -11.54 12.48 4.81
C ALA A 369 -11.84 10.98 4.87
N PRO A 370 -11.90 10.30 3.71
CA PRO A 370 -11.97 8.84 3.67
C PRO A 370 -10.80 8.19 4.43
N LEU A 371 -11.07 7.08 5.12
CA LEU A 371 -10.10 6.36 5.92
C LEU A 371 -9.59 5.10 5.18
N VAL A 372 -8.29 5.01 5.00
CA VAL A 372 -7.61 3.81 4.50
C VAL A 372 -6.95 3.11 5.69
N ILE A 373 -7.36 1.90 6.00
CA ILE A 373 -6.73 1.09 7.05
C ILE A 373 -5.69 0.18 6.40
N VAL A 374 -4.43 0.44 6.72
CA VAL A 374 -3.28 -0.37 6.27
C VAL A 374 -2.89 -1.29 7.41
N HIS A 375 -3.11 -2.60 7.25
CA HIS A 375 -2.97 -3.56 8.33
C HIS A 375 -2.13 -4.78 7.92
N ASP A 376 -1.54 -5.45 8.89
CA ASP A 376 -0.92 -6.76 8.73
C ASP A 376 -1.98 -7.89 8.74
N ARG A 377 -1.51 -9.13 8.61
CA ARG A 377 -2.39 -10.30 8.60
C ARG A 377 -3.12 -10.49 9.93
N ALA A 378 -2.46 -10.25 11.06
CA ALA A 378 -3.05 -10.44 12.37
C ALA A 378 -4.18 -9.42 12.62
N ALA A 379 -3.94 -8.14 12.34
CA ALA A 379 -4.92 -7.07 12.49
C ALA A 379 -6.04 -7.10 11.43
N SER A 380 -5.93 -7.95 10.40
CA SER A 380 -7.00 -8.11 9.38
C SER A 380 -8.30 -8.65 9.96
N ARG A 381 -8.24 -9.44 11.04
CA ARG A 381 -9.39 -10.08 11.69
C ARG A 381 -10.37 -9.12 12.37
N TRP A 382 -9.95 -7.88 12.65
CA TRP A 382 -10.80 -6.90 13.32
C TRP A 382 -11.82 -6.29 12.34
N PRO A 383 -13.10 -6.19 12.73
CA PRO A 383 -14.16 -5.64 11.88
C PRO A 383 -14.10 -4.10 11.87
N TRP A 384 -13.07 -3.54 11.23
CA TRP A 384 -12.81 -2.10 11.18
C TRP A 384 -13.97 -1.28 10.63
N GLU A 385 -14.84 -1.87 9.83
CA GLU A 385 -16.03 -1.24 9.26
C GLU A 385 -17.08 -0.87 10.31
N THR A 386 -17.08 -1.57 11.45
CA THR A 386 -17.97 -1.23 12.58
C THR A 386 -17.46 -0.06 13.40
N LEU A 387 -16.18 0.36 13.22
CA LEU A 387 -15.54 1.38 14.05
C LEU A 387 -16.43 2.61 14.21
N SER A 388 -16.64 3.01 15.46
CA SER A 388 -17.29 4.26 15.86
C SER A 388 -16.39 4.97 16.87
N ILE A 389 -16.22 6.27 16.72
CA ILE A 389 -15.39 7.10 17.61
C ILE A 389 -16.22 8.35 17.94
N ASP A 390 -16.70 8.42 19.17
CA ASP A 390 -17.55 9.51 19.66
C ASP A 390 -18.70 9.82 18.68
N GLY A 391 -19.38 8.78 18.21
CA GLY A 391 -20.50 8.86 17.29
C GLY A 391 -20.15 9.10 15.81
N TRP A 392 -18.85 9.18 15.47
CA TRP A 392 -18.42 9.20 14.09
C TRP A 392 -18.13 7.78 13.60
N GLU A 393 -18.79 7.36 12.53
CA GLU A 393 -18.69 6.05 11.88
C GLU A 393 -17.95 6.23 10.55
N PRO A 394 -16.62 5.99 10.47
CA PRO A 394 -15.82 6.22 9.25
C PRO A 394 -16.40 5.58 8.01
N ALA A 395 -16.84 4.31 8.14
CA ALA A 395 -17.33 3.52 7.02
C ALA A 395 -18.65 4.02 6.43
N ALA A 396 -19.51 4.68 7.23
CA ALA A 396 -20.78 5.26 6.80
C ALA A 396 -20.71 6.77 6.56
N SER A 397 -19.62 7.44 6.99
CA SER A 397 -19.42 8.89 6.84
C SER A 397 -18.65 9.23 5.56
N ALA A 398 -17.33 9.41 5.63
CA ALA A 398 -16.48 9.74 4.48
C ALA A 398 -16.06 8.51 3.66
N GLY A 399 -16.21 7.32 4.20
CA GLY A 399 -15.87 6.03 3.61
C GLY A 399 -14.62 5.40 4.21
N LEU A 400 -14.57 4.06 4.16
CA LEU A 400 -13.47 3.27 4.66
C LEU A 400 -13.12 2.17 3.65
N CYS A 401 -11.82 2.01 3.41
CA CYS A 401 -11.27 0.86 2.69
C CYS A 401 -10.03 0.31 3.39
N ARG A 402 -9.60 -0.87 2.99
CA ARG A 402 -8.48 -1.61 3.58
C ARG A 402 -7.36 -1.84 2.59
N ARG A 403 -6.15 -1.94 3.09
CA ARG A 403 -4.96 -2.40 2.36
C ARG A 403 -4.13 -3.30 3.26
N TYR A 404 -3.55 -4.34 2.69
CA TYR A 404 -2.54 -5.14 3.41
C TYR A 404 -1.18 -4.42 3.39
N ALA A 405 -0.50 -4.44 4.53
CA ALA A 405 0.84 -3.86 4.69
C ALA A 405 1.97 -4.76 4.14
N VAL A 406 1.65 -5.91 3.55
CA VAL A 406 2.63 -6.95 3.16
C VAL A 406 3.17 -6.67 1.76
N ASP A 407 4.49 -6.72 1.62
CA ASP A 407 5.20 -6.43 0.37
C ASP A 407 4.97 -7.51 -0.72
N ASP A 408 4.58 -8.74 -0.32
CA ASP A 408 4.41 -9.89 -1.23
C ASP A 408 3.04 -10.02 -1.89
N MET A 409 2.09 -9.13 -1.58
CA MET A 409 0.81 -9.13 -2.25
C MET A 409 0.92 -8.39 -3.58
N SER A 410 1.15 -9.14 -4.65
CA SER A 410 1.00 -8.61 -5.99
C SER A 410 -0.44 -8.13 -6.17
N VAL A 411 -0.67 -6.84 -6.04
CA VAL A 411 -1.87 -6.26 -6.63
C VAL A 411 -1.80 -6.56 -8.12
N ALA A 412 -2.92 -6.95 -8.69
CA ALA A 412 -3.05 -7.18 -10.10
C ALA A 412 -2.13 -6.22 -10.86
N LYS A 413 -1.27 -6.75 -11.67
CA LYS A 413 -0.76 -6.03 -12.82
C LYS A 413 -1.99 -5.71 -13.66
N TRP A 414 -2.67 -4.64 -13.31
CA TRP A 414 -3.73 -4.09 -14.11
C TRP A 414 -3.08 -3.70 -15.43
N ARG A 415 -3.21 -4.58 -16.44
CA ARG A 415 -2.60 -4.35 -17.72
C ARG A 415 -3.36 -3.22 -18.39
N GLU A 416 -2.69 -2.12 -18.63
CA GLU A 416 -3.14 -1.06 -19.55
C GLU A 416 -3.43 -1.58 -20.96
N GLU A 417 -2.93 -2.76 -21.28
CA GLU A 417 -3.14 -3.45 -22.57
C GLU A 417 -4.57 -3.98 -22.74
N ARG A 418 -5.40 -3.96 -21.69
CA ARG A 418 -6.81 -4.18 -21.90
C ARG A 418 -7.30 -3.05 -22.78
N ARG A 419 -7.67 -3.36 -24.03
CA ARG A 419 -8.43 -2.44 -24.89
C ARG A 419 -9.55 -1.92 -24.02
N VAL A 420 -9.52 -0.61 -23.74
CA VAL A 420 -10.60 0.05 -22.99
C VAL A 420 -11.85 -0.22 -23.81
N SER A 421 -12.63 -1.22 -23.39
CA SER A 421 -13.94 -1.43 -24.00
C SER A 421 -14.71 -0.13 -23.74
N PRO A 422 -15.31 0.49 -24.77
CA PRO A 422 -16.13 1.68 -24.54
C PRO A 422 -17.34 1.36 -23.66
N ARG A 423 -17.60 0.08 -23.41
CA ARG A 423 -18.68 -0.42 -22.58
C ARG A 423 -18.12 -1.26 -21.43
N LEU A 424 -18.71 -1.11 -20.26
CA LEU A 424 -18.38 -1.93 -19.10
C LEU A 424 -18.88 -3.36 -19.31
N GLU A 425 -17.99 -4.33 -19.14
CA GLU A 425 -18.29 -5.76 -19.21
C GLU A 425 -18.45 -6.33 -17.79
N VAL A 426 -19.61 -6.86 -17.46
CA VAL A 426 -19.92 -7.39 -16.13
C VAL A 426 -20.33 -8.85 -16.19
N LEU A 427 -19.67 -9.70 -15.41
CA LEU A 427 -20.10 -11.06 -15.14
C LEU A 427 -20.97 -11.07 -13.87
N LEU A 428 -22.22 -11.48 -14.01
CA LEU A 428 -23.18 -11.62 -12.92
C LEU A 428 -23.44 -13.11 -12.65
N VAL A 429 -22.99 -13.60 -11.49
CA VAL A 429 -23.18 -14.99 -11.04
C VAL A 429 -24.19 -15.02 -9.92
N VAL A 430 -25.30 -15.74 -10.11
CA VAL A 430 -26.45 -15.69 -9.21
C VAL A 430 -26.88 -17.08 -8.79
N ASN A 431 -26.93 -17.32 -7.48
CA ASN A 431 -27.49 -18.51 -6.85
C ASN A 431 -27.11 -19.85 -7.56
N PRO A 432 -25.80 -20.17 -7.67
CA PRO A 432 -25.36 -21.39 -8.35
C PRO A 432 -25.89 -22.67 -7.73
N THR A 433 -26.28 -22.64 -6.48
CA THR A 433 -26.80 -23.80 -5.70
C THR A 433 -28.30 -23.91 -5.68
N GLU A 434 -29.02 -22.92 -6.24
CA GLU A 434 -30.49 -22.88 -6.39
C GLU A 434 -31.28 -22.88 -5.06
N ASP A 435 -30.63 -22.60 -3.93
CA ASP A 435 -31.20 -22.60 -2.58
C ASP A 435 -31.28 -21.24 -1.89
N LEU A 436 -30.94 -20.14 -2.60
CA LEU A 436 -30.89 -18.78 -2.08
C LEU A 436 -31.83 -17.82 -2.85
N PRO A 437 -33.12 -17.71 -2.47
CA PRO A 437 -34.05 -16.77 -3.11
C PRO A 437 -33.60 -15.29 -3.02
N GLY A 438 -32.93 -14.90 -1.92
CA GLY A 438 -32.40 -13.56 -1.74
C GLY A 438 -31.31 -13.20 -2.74
N ALA A 439 -30.43 -14.16 -3.08
CA ALA A 439 -29.42 -13.97 -4.11
C ALA A 439 -30.05 -13.75 -5.50
N GLU A 440 -31.19 -14.37 -5.78
CA GLU A 440 -31.93 -14.13 -7.03
C GLU A 440 -32.52 -12.73 -7.10
N GLU A 441 -33.09 -12.21 -5.99
CA GLU A 441 -33.60 -10.84 -5.94
C GLU A 441 -32.48 -9.82 -6.09
N GLU A 442 -31.35 -10.03 -5.43
CA GLU A 442 -30.15 -9.23 -5.60
C GLU A 442 -29.68 -9.23 -7.06
N GLY A 443 -29.52 -10.41 -7.67
CA GLY A 443 -29.12 -10.56 -9.06
C GLY A 443 -30.08 -9.84 -10.03
N ARG A 444 -31.40 -9.96 -9.81
CA ARG A 444 -32.42 -9.23 -10.58
C ARG A 444 -32.27 -7.71 -10.42
N ARG A 445 -31.97 -7.23 -9.22
CA ARG A 445 -31.76 -5.80 -8.94
C ARG A 445 -30.53 -5.28 -9.67
N VAL A 446 -29.40 -5.98 -9.56
CA VAL A 446 -28.15 -5.63 -10.26
C VAL A 446 -28.35 -5.64 -11.78
N ALA A 447 -28.95 -6.69 -12.33
CA ALA A 447 -29.22 -6.80 -13.76
C ALA A 447 -30.12 -5.66 -14.27
N ARG A 448 -31.12 -5.24 -13.49
CA ARG A 448 -32.00 -4.10 -13.81
C ARG A 448 -31.23 -2.77 -13.84
N VAL A 449 -30.37 -2.53 -12.86
CA VAL A 449 -29.56 -1.30 -12.79
C VAL A 449 -28.60 -1.24 -13.98
N LEU A 450 -27.89 -2.32 -14.26
CA LEU A 450 -26.94 -2.41 -15.38
C LEU A 450 -27.65 -2.35 -16.74
N GLY A 451 -28.82 -3.00 -16.89
CA GLY A 451 -29.62 -2.98 -18.10
C GLY A 451 -30.18 -1.61 -18.52
N ASN A 452 -30.24 -0.66 -17.58
CA ASN A 452 -30.58 0.74 -17.86
C ASN A 452 -29.38 1.58 -18.29
N THR A 453 -28.23 0.96 -18.52
CA THR A 453 -26.97 1.59 -18.92
C THR A 453 -26.44 0.95 -20.20
N ASP A 454 -25.29 1.42 -20.69
CA ASP A 454 -24.58 0.80 -21.81
C ASP A 454 -23.70 -0.41 -21.42
N ALA A 455 -23.78 -0.89 -20.17
CA ALA A 455 -23.03 -2.03 -19.68
C ALA A 455 -23.47 -3.33 -20.37
N GLN A 456 -22.50 -4.18 -20.70
CA GLN A 456 -22.76 -5.51 -21.22
C GLN A 456 -22.70 -6.53 -20.09
N VAL A 457 -23.81 -7.22 -19.86
CA VAL A 457 -23.94 -8.17 -18.73
C VAL A 457 -24.00 -9.60 -19.27
N THR A 458 -23.08 -10.44 -18.80
CA THR A 458 -23.17 -11.89 -18.95
C THR A 458 -23.69 -12.45 -17.62
N SER A 459 -24.84 -13.11 -17.66
CA SER A 459 -25.44 -13.69 -16.45
C SER A 459 -25.32 -15.21 -16.46
N LEU A 460 -24.82 -15.78 -15.36
CA LEU A 460 -24.77 -17.20 -15.07
C LEU A 460 -25.56 -17.47 -13.79
N SER A 461 -26.60 -18.29 -13.86
CA SER A 461 -27.45 -18.64 -12.71
C SER A 461 -27.68 -20.13 -12.59
N GLY A 462 -27.92 -20.59 -11.37
CA GLY A 462 -28.25 -22.00 -11.07
C GLY A 462 -27.24 -22.95 -11.68
N THR A 463 -27.75 -24.05 -12.28
CA THR A 463 -26.96 -25.14 -12.88
C THR A 463 -26.00 -24.69 -14.00
N ASN A 464 -26.18 -23.49 -14.59
CA ASN A 464 -25.30 -22.97 -15.62
C ASN A 464 -24.01 -22.34 -15.03
N ALA A 465 -23.99 -22.04 -13.74
CA ALA A 465 -22.82 -21.44 -13.06
C ALA A 465 -21.85 -22.55 -12.57
N THR A 466 -21.43 -23.43 -13.47
CA THR A 466 -20.46 -24.49 -13.14
C THR A 466 -19.06 -23.95 -12.97
N ARG A 467 -18.21 -24.64 -12.16
CA ARG A 467 -16.81 -24.27 -11.97
C ARG A 467 -16.05 -24.17 -13.30
N ALA A 468 -16.25 -25.10 -14.22
CA ALA A 468 -15.59 -25.08 -15.52
C ALA A 468 -16.00 -23.83 -16.31
N ARG A 469 -17.30 -23.53 -16.39
CA ARG A 469 -17.81 -22.36 -17.09
C ARG A 469 -17.26 -21.04 -16.48
N LEU A 470 -17.25 -20.94 -15.16
CA LEU A 470 -16.72 -19.76 -14.47
C LEU A 470 -15.22 -19.59 -14.73
N LEU A 471 -14.43 -20.67 -14.70
CA LEU A 471 -13.00 -20.60 -15.05
C LEU A 471 -12.77 -20.14 -16.49
N ASP A 472 -13.59 -20.59 -17.45
CA ASP A 472 -13.49 -20.15 -18.83
C ASP A 472 -13.85 -18.67 -18.98
N GLU A 473 -14.87 -18.19 -18.28
CA GLU A 473 -15.23 -16.78 -18.27
C GLU A 473 -14.12 -15.93 -17.63
N PHE A 474 -13.53 -16.36 -16.52
CA PHE A 474 -12.40 -15.67 -15.91
C PHE A 474 -11.17 -15.67 -16.83
N ARG A 475 -10.84 -16.78 -17.48
CA ARG A 475 -9.73 -16.87 -18.44
C ARG A 475 -9.90 -15.98 -19.65
N SER A 476 -11.13 -15.68 -20.02
CA SER A 476 -11.41 -14.76 -21.13
C SER A 476 -10.82 -13.36 -20.92
N GLY A 477 -10.61 -12.97 -19.66
CA GLY A 477 -10.07 -11.67 -19.27
C GLY A 477 -10.91 -10.47 -19.70
N ARG A 478 -12.15 -10.69 -20.18
CA ARG A 478 -12.98 -9.63 -20.79
C ARG A 478 -13.75 -8.77 -19.80
N TYR A 479 -13.93 -9.25 -18.54
CA TYR A 479 -14.78 -8.57 -17.57
C TYR A 479 -14.04 -7.47 -16.81
N ASP A 480 -14.70 -6.32 -16.63
CA ASP A 480 -14.26 -5.23 -15.77
C ASP A 480 -14.69 -5.45 -14.33
N ALA A 481 -15.86 -6.04 -14.14
CA ALA A 481 -16.41 -6.37 -12.84
C ALA A 481 -17.04 -7.76 -12.81
N ILE A 482 -16.93 -8.41 -11.67
CA ILE A 482 -17.64 -9.65 -11.35
C ILE A 482 -18.47 -9.39 -10.11
N HIS A 483 -19.76 -9.72 -10.22
CA HIS A 483 -20.68 -9.77 -9.10
C HIS A 483 -21.13 -11.19 -8.86
N TYR A 484 -20.91 -11.68 -7.65
CA TYR A 484 -21.32 -12.98 -7.21
C TYR A 484 -22.31 -12.85 -6.04
N ALA A 485 -23.49 -13.44 -6.19
CA ALA A 485 -24.50 -13.59 -5.16
C ALA A 485 -24.77 -15.09 -4.93
N GLY A 486 -24.30 -15.65 -3.81
CA GLY A 486 -24.36 -17.08 -3.55
C GLY A 486 -23.61 -17.50 -2.29
N HIS A 487 -23.35 -18.79 -2.16
CA HIS A 487 -22.60 -19.34 -1.03
C HIS A 487 -21.08 -19.24 -1.23
N ALA A 488 -20.35 -19.00 -0.13
CA ALA A 488 -18.90 -19.15 -0.06
C ALA A 488 -18.52 -20.44 0.67
N PHE A 489 -17.38 -20.99 0.29
CA PHE A 489 -16.69 -22.07 1.00
C PHE A 489 -15.39 -21.55 1.60
N PHE A 490 -15.16 -21.87 2.85
CA PHE A 490 -13.92 -21.52 3.53
C PHE A 490 -13.23 -22.74 4.13
N ASP A 491 -11.94 -22.92 3.82
CA ASP A 491 -11.06 -23.91 4.43
C ASP A 491 -10.07 -23.22 5.39
N PRO A 492 -10.21 -23.40 6.72
CA PRO A 492 -9.32 -22.77 7.69
C PRO A 492 -7.89 -23.33 7.67
N ALA A 493 -7.72 -24.60 7.22
CA ALA A 493 -6.42 -25.23 7.11
C ALA A 493 -5.67 -24.80 5.85
N SER A 494 -6.39 -24.42 4.80
CA SER A 494 -5.84 -24.00 3.52
C SER A 494 -6.63 -22.80 2.97
N PRO A 495 -6.34 -21.56 3.39
CA PRO A 495 -7.07 -20.37 2.94
C PRO A 495 -7.11 -20.18 1.42
N SER A 496 -6.09 -20.67 0.70
CA SER A 496 -6.05 -20.66 -0.77
C SER A 496 -7.07 -21.61 -1.42
N SER A 497 -7.57 -22.60 -0.68
CA SER A 497 -8.65 -23.50 -1.10
C SER A 497 -10.04 -22.91 -0.86
N SER A 498 -10.14 -21.80 -0.13
CA SER A 498 -11.38 -21.06 0.07
C SER A 498 -11.84 -20.41 -1.25
N GLY A 499 -13.14 -20.32 -1.45
CA GLY A 499 -13.67 -19.83 -2.72
C GLY A 499 -15.18 -19.69 -2.72
N ILE A 500 -15.75 -19.58 -3.90
CA ILE A 500 -17.20 -19.55 -4.14
C ILE A 500 -17.72 -20.94 -4.48
N LEU A 501 -18.96 -21.23 -4.05
CA LEU A 501 -19.66 -22.43 -4.46
C LEU A 501 -20.25 -22.23 -5.85
N CYS A 502 -19.91 -23.15 -6.73
CA CYS A 502 -20.47 -23.24 -8.07
C CYS A 502 -21.56 -24.32 -8.13
N ALA A 503 -22.28 -24.40 -9.23
CA ALA A 503 -23.24 -25.45 -9.49
C ALA A 503 -22.62 -26.82 -9.24
N GLY A 504 -23.43 -27.72 -8.65
CA GLY A 504 -22.99 -29.06 -8.26
C GLY A 504 -22.05 -29.10 -7.05
N GLY A 505 -22.00 -28.03 -6.21
CA GLY A 505 -21.23 -27.96 -4.96
C GLY A 505 -19.71 -27.91 -5.16
N ARG A 506 -19.25 -27.58 -6.35
CA ARG A 506 -17.81 -27.41 -6.63
C ARG A 506 -17.32 -26.05 -6.19
N VAL A 507 -16.10 -25.99 -5.65
CA VAL A 507 -15.46 -24.73 -5.22
C VAL A 507 -14.59 -24.16 -6.35
N LEU A 508 -14.78 -22.89 -6.67
CA LEU A 508 -13.81 -22.08 -7.41
C LEU A 508 -12.98 -21.31 -6.37
N SER A 509 -11.73 -21.70 -6.23
CA SER A 509 -10.87 -21.26 -5.12
C SER A 509 -9.97 -20.08 -5.48
N GLY A 510 -9.40 -19.43 -4.45
CA GLY A 510 -8.37 -18.43 -4.62
C GLY A 510 -7.12 -18.94 -5.34
N ALA A 511 -6.77 -20.22 -5.15
CA ALA A 511 -5.68 -20.87 -5.87
C ALA A 511 -5.96 -21.00 -7.38
N ASP A 512 -7.22 -21.28 -7.76
CA ASP A 512 -7.63 -21.28 -9.17
C ASP A 512 -7.45 -19.91 -9.80
N LEU A 513 -7.81 -18.85 -9.07
CA LEU A 513 -7.69 -17.46 -9.53
C LEU A 513 -6.24 -16.97 -9.62
N ALA A 514 -5.38 -17.41 -8.71
CA ALA A 514 -3.95 -17.04 -8.71
C ALA A 514 -3.21 -17.50 -9.98
N SER A 515 -3.76 -18.50 -10.69
CA SER A 515 -3.22 -19.01 -11.96
C SER A 515 -3.69 -18.23 -13.19
N LEU A 516 -4.55 -17.22 -13.03
CA LEU A 516 -5.11 -16.45 -14.14
C LEU A 516 -4.30 -15.19 -14.42
N GLU A 517 -4.07 -14.89 -15.69
CA GLU A 517 -3.25 -13.74 -16.11
C GLU A 517 -4.02 -12.40 -16.13
N ALA A 518 -5.35 -12.45 -16.28
CA ALA A 518 -6.18 -11.26 -16.41
C ALA A 518 -7.40 -11.36 -15.48
N LEU A 519 -7.37 -10.63 -14.38
CA LEU A 519 -8.48 -10.55 -13.42
C LEU A 519 -9.22 -9.21 -13.53
N PRO A 520 -10.50 -9.15 -13.12
CA PRO A 520 -11.29 -7.94 -13.22
C PRO A 520 -10.77 -6.84 -12.28
N ALA A 521 -11.11 -5.60 -12.61
CA ALA A 521 -10.79 -4.47 -11.77
C ALA A 521 -11.59 -4.46 -10.45
N LEU A 522 -12.81 -5.02 -10.47
CA LEU A 522 -13.68 -5.13 -9.31
C LEU A 522 -14.25 -6.55 -9.18
N VAL A 523 -14.14 -7.09 -7.98
CA VAL A 523 -14.88 -8.30 -7.58
C VAL A 523 -15.77 -7.96 -6.40
N CYS A 524 -17.07 -8.13 -6.57
CA CYS A 524 -18.06 -7.92 -5.52
C CYS A 524 -18.66 -9.28 -5.15
N PHE A 525 -18.41 -9.72 -3.91
CA PHE A 525 -18.95 -10.97 -3.38
C PHE A 525 -19.92 -10.69 -2.25
N ASN A 526 -21.18 -10.87 -2.55
CA ASN A 526 -22.22 -11.00 -1.56
C ASN A 526 -22.46 -12.50 -1.31
N ALA A 527 -21.54 -13.09 -0.56
CA ALA A 527 -21.56 -14.52 -0.26
C ALA A 527 -21.90 -14.70 1.21
N CYS A 528 -23.19 -14.94 1.47
CA CYS A 528 -23.67 -15.32 2.78
C CYS A 528 -23.43 -16.81 2.99
N GLU A 529 -22.75 -17.18 4.07
CA GLU A 529 -22.81 -18.57 4.53
C GLU A 529 -24.20 -18.79 5.12
N SER A 530 -25.06 -19.45 4.35
CA SER A 530 -26.45 -19.66 4.71
C SER A 530 -26.62 -20.27 6.10
N GLY A 531 -27.39 -19.63 6.96
CA GLY A 531 -28.37 -20.14 7.93
C GLY A 531 -27.97 -21.20 8.96
N ARG A 532 -26.78 -21.79 8.91
CA ARG A 532 -26.39 -22.89 9.81
C ARG A 532 -25.48 -22.51 10.97
N LEU A 533 -25.09 -21.24 11.08
CA LEU A 533 -24.14 -20.80 12.10
C LEU A 533 -24.78 -19.82 13.11
N ARG A 534 -25.55 -20.35 14.07
CA ARG A 534 -26.24 -19.57 15.12
C ARG A 534 -25.50 -19.51 16.47
N GLN A 535 -24.19 -19.76 16.52
CA GLN A 535 -23.46 -19.73 17.80
C GLN A 535 -22.28 -18.73 17.77
N ALA A 536 -22.06 -18.01 18.86
CA ALA A 536 -21.09 -16.93 19.03
C ALA A 536 -19.63 -17.31 18.71
N THR A 537 -19.20 -18.55 19.02
CA THR A 537 -17.89 -19.09 18.63
C THR A 537 -17.67 -19.17 17.09
N GLN A 538 -18.69 -18.87 16.33
CA GLN A 538 -18.71 -18.94 14.87
C GLN A 538 -18.46 -17.58 14.23
N VAL A 539 -18.77 -16.46 14.91
CA VAL A 539 -18.46 -15.10 14.40
C VAL A 539 -16.97 -14.89 14.32
N GLN A 540 -16.19 -15.25 15.33
CA GLN A 540 -14.72 -15.20 15.26
C GLN A 540 -14.15 -16.04 14.11
N ARG A 541 -14.70 -17.23 13.89
CA ARG A 541 -14.32 -18.06 12.74
C ARG A 541 -14.76 -17.41 11.43
N ALA A 542 -15.94 -16.77 11.37
CA ALA A 542 -16.41 -16.04 10.20
C ALA A 542 -15.52 -14.81 9.89
N LEU A 543 -15.13 -14.03 10.91
CA LEU A 543 -14.23 -12.89 10.75
C LEU A 543 -12.85 -13.31 10.19
N SER A 544 -12.25 -14.36 10.74
CA SER A 544 -10.99 -14.92 10.22
C SER A 544 -11.13 -15.51 8.81
N ARG A 545 -12.31 -15.99 8.46
CA ARG A 545 -12.67 -16.58 7.16
C ARG A 545 -12.77 -15.52 6.07
N SER A 546 -13.50 -14.43 6.33
CA SER A 546 -13.73 -13.37 5.34
C SER A 546 -12.42 -12.68 4.93
N THR A 547 -11.48 -12.52 5.87
CA THR A 547 -10.15 -11.98 5.55
C THR A 547 -9.30 -12.94 4.72
N GLY A 548 -9.31 -14.23 5.03
CA GLY A 548 -8.59 -15.24 4.24
C GLY A 548 -9.11 -15.34 2.81
N PHE A 549 -10.41 -15.13 2.63
CA PHE A 549 -11.07 -15.12 1.33
C PHE A 549 -10.65 -13.88 0.51
N ALA A 550 -10.73 -12.69 1.09
CA ALA A 550 -10.26 -11.47 0.45
C ALA A 550 -8.76 -11.57 0.09
N GLU A 551 -7.93 -12.10 1.00
CA GLU A 551 -6.51 -12.33 0.77
C GLU A 551 -6.27 -13.24 -0.44
N ALA A 552 -7.03 -14.32 -0.60
CA ALA A 552 -6.89 -15.23 -1.73
C ALA A 552 -7.16 -14.54 -3.07
N PHE A 553 -8.21 -13.71 -3.16
CA PHE A 553 -8.50 -12.93 -4.37
C PHE A 553 -7.48 -11.85 -4.66
N LEU A 554 -7.03 -11.15 -3.62
CA LEU A 554 -6.01 -10.12 -3.76
C LEU A 554 -4.65 -10.72 -4.17
N ARG A 555 -4.28 -11.89 -3.65
CA ARG A 555 -3.11 -12.65 -4.11
C ARG A 555 -3.25 -13.12 -5.56
N GLY A 556 -4.46 -13.45 -5.98
CA GLY A 556 -4.79 -13.74 -7.37
C GLY A 556 -4.74 -12.53 -8.29
N GLY A 557 -4.60 -11.31 -7.74
CA GLY A 557 -4.38 -10.09 -8.51
C GLY A 557 -5.62 -9.23 -8.77
N VAL A 558 -6.72 -9.42 -8.05
CA VAL A 558 -7.90 -8.52 -8.10
C VAL A 558 -7.54 -7.14 -7.54
N ALA A 559 -7.86 -6.08 -8.28
CA ALA A 559 -7.50 -4.72 -7.88
C ALA A 559 -8.38 -4.18 -6.74
N ASN A 560 -9.68 -4.48 -6.78
CA ASN A 560 -10.64 -4.08 -5.77
C ASN A 560 -11.56 -5.25 -5.44
N PHE A 561 -11.65 -5.59 -4.17
CA PHE A 561 -12.50 -6.64 -3.64
C PHE A 561 -13.50 -6.04 -2.66
N ILE A 562 -14.79 -6.29 -2.87
CA ILE A 562 -15.87 -5.99 -1.94
C ILE A 562 -16.46 -7.33 -1.48
N GLY A 563 -16.57 -7.52 -0.18
CA GLY A 563 -17.13 -8.74 0.41
C GLY A 563 -17.87 -8.45 1.69
N THR A 564 -18.33 -9.50 2.38
CA THR A 564 -19.09 -9.40 3.62
C THR A 564 -18.43 -10.19 4.75
N TRP A 565 -18.59 -9.71 5.99
CA TRP A 565 -18.07 -10.36 7.19
C TRP A 565 -18.96 -11.47 7.72
N TRP A 566 -20.26 -11.22 7.76
CA TRP A 566 -21.29 -12.13 8.27
C TRP A 566 -22.45 -12.22 7.30
N PRO A 567 -23.38 -13.17 7.48
CA PRO A 567 -24.56 -13.26 6.65
C PRO A 567 -25.35 -11.96 6.61
N VAL A 568 -25.70 -11.51 5.43
CA VAL A 568 -26.46 -10.26 5.18
C VAL A 568 -27.94 -10.59 5.00
N SER A 569 -28.82 -9.74 5.49
CA SER A 569 -30.25 -9.85 5.19
C SER A 569 -30.51 -9.57 3.69
N ASP A 570 -31.47 -10.28 3.10
CA ASP A 570 -31.83 -10.16 1.68
C ASP A 570 -32.14 -8.70 1.28
N ALA A 571 -32.84 -7.97 2.17
CA ALA A 571 -33.19 -6.57 1.94
C ALA A 571 -31.95 -5.65 1.92
N ALA A 572 -30.99 -5.89 2.82
CA ALA A 572 -29.74 -5.14 2.87
C ALA A 572 -28.85 -5.48 1.67
N ALA A 573 -28.75 -6.74 1.29
CA ALA A 573 -28.02 -7.23 0.13
C ALA A 573 -28.48 -6.55 -1.17
N ALA A 574 -29.78 -6.67 -1.48
CA ALA A 574 -30.35 -6.05 -2.67
C ALA A 574 -30.24 -4.52 -2.67
N LYS A 575 -30.37 -3.88 -1.49
CA LYS A 575 -30.24 -2.41 -1.35
C LYS A 575 -28.80 -1.97 -1.58
N CYS A 576 -27.85 -2.65 -0.96
CA CYS A 576 -26.41 -2.34 -1.08
C CYS A 576 -25.96 -2.51 -2.53
N ALA A 577 -26.16 -3.68 -3.14
CA ALA A 577 -25.76 -3.97 -4.51
C ALA A 577 -26.40 -2.99 -5.50
N GLY A 578 -27.72 -2.75 -5.40
CA GLY A 578 -28.41 -1.79 -6.25
C GLY A 578 -27.82 -0.40 -6.17
N THR A 579 -27.60 0.14 -4.96
CA THR A 579 -27.04 1.48 -4.77
C THR A 579 -25.59 1.57 -5.24
N LEU A 580 -24.78 0.54 -4.96
CA LEU A 580 -23.38 0.45 -5.40
C LEU A 580 -23.28 0.59 -6.93
N TYR A 581 -24.01 -0.25 -7.67
CA TYR A 581 -23.96 -0.22 -9.14
C TYR A 581 -24.58 1.05 -9.73
N GLU A 582 -25.65 1.59 -9.16
CA GLU A 582 -26.23 2.87 -9.58
C GLU A 582 -25.18 4.01 -9.55
N ARG A 583 -24.31 4.03 -8.52
CA ARG A 583 -23.27 5.03 -8.36
C ARG A 583 -22.06 4.77 -9.28
N LEU A 584 -21.62 3.52 -9.34
CA LEU A 584 -20.50 3.12 -10.23
C LEU A 584 -20.81 3.47 -11.70
N MET A 585 -22.07 3.26 -12.13
CA MET A 585 -22.50 3.59 -13.50
C MET A 585 -22.56 5.09 -13.78
N ARG A 586 -22.58 5.94 -12.76
CA ARG A 586 -22.45 7.40 -12.87
C ARG A 586 -20.99 7.87 -12.92
N GLY A 587 -20.01 6.95 -12.88
CA GLY A 587 -18.60 7.27 -12.87
C GLY A 587 -18.06 7.71 -11.50
N GLU A 588 -18.81 7.41 -10.42
CA GLU A 588 -18.31 7.65 -9.06
C GLU A 588 -17.23 6.62 -8.69
N THR A 589 -16.35 6.97 -7.73
CA THR A 589 -15.31 6.06 -7.25
C THR A 589 -15.91 4.86 -6.52
N ILE A 590 -15.20 3.74 -6.47
CA ILE A 590 -15.64 2.54 -5.75
C ILE A 590 -15.90 2.87 -4.27
N GLY A 591 -14.99 3.63 -3.64
CA GLY A 591 -15.14 4.00 -2.24
C GLY A 591 -16.37 4.87 -1.98
N SER A 592 -16.62 5.90 -2.78
CA SER A 592 -17.79 6.76 -2.63
C SER A 592 -19.09 6.00 -2.93
N SER A 593 -19.07 5.12 -3.93
CA SER A 593 -20.21 4.28 -4.30
C SER A 593 -20.59 3.31 -3.18
N LEU A 594 -19.59 2.63 -2.59
CA LEU A 594 -19.82 1.74 -1.46
C LEU A 594 -20.26 2.50 -0.20
N ASN A 595 -19.69 3.70 0.05
CA ASN A 595 -20.12 4.54 1.15
C ASN A 595 -21.60 4.91 1.03
N ALA A 596 -22.04 5.32 -0.16
CA ALA A 596 -23.46 5.60 -0.42
C ALA A 596 -24.34 4.35 -0.22
N ALA A 597 -23.84 3.17 -0.60
CA ALA A 597 -24.53 1.90 -0.40
C ALA A 597 -24.67 1.55 1.09
N ARG A 598 -23.59 1.67 1.88
CA ARG A 598 -23.61 1.49 3.34
C ARG A 598 -24.61 2.43 4.00
N THR A 599 -24.56 3.73 3.66
CA THR A 599 -25.52 4.74 4.18
C THR A 599 -26.97 4.39 3.81
N ALA A 600 -27.20 3.84 2.60
CA ALA A 600 -28.53 3.42 2.19
C ALA A 600 -29.04 2.21 2.99
N VAL A 601 -28.17 1.28 3.37
CA VAL A 601 -28.51 0.14 4.26
C VAL A 601 -28.73 0.63 5.70
N GLN A 602 -27.88 1.53 6.21
CA GLN A 602 -28.02 2.13 7.54
C GLN A 602 -29.39 2.80 7.73
N ARG A 603 -29.89 3.48 6.70
CA ARG A 603 -31.21 4.11 6.72
C ARG A 603 -32.40 3.12 6.78
N LEU A 604 -32.17 1.85 6.51
CA LEU A 604 -33.13 0.79 6.76
C LEU A 604 -33.17 0.37 8.24
N GLY A 605 -32.31 0.93 9.09
CA GLY A 605 -32.16 0.53 10.48
C GLY A 605 -31.33 -0.74 10.68
N SER A 606 -30.79 -1.35 9.60
CA SER A 606 -30.01 -2.58 9.67
C SER A 606 -28.57 -2.31 10.04
N GLY A 607 -27.98 -3.14 10.89
CA GLY A 607 -26.55 -3.18 11.20
C GLY A 607 -25.68 -3.73 10.05
N ASP A 608 -26.30 -4.30 9.01
CA ASP A 608 -25.59 -4.84 7.84
C ASP A 608 -24.81 -3.76 7.05
N TRP A 609 -25.02 -2.47 7.32
CA TRP A 609 -24.23 -1.40 6.70
C TRP A 609 -22.73 -1.56 6.99
N ALA A 610 -22.36 -2.03 8.17
CA ALA A 610 -20.98 -2.24 8.58
C ALA A 610 -20.40 -3.61 8.16
N ASN A 611 -21.23 -4.44 7.53
CA ASN A 611 -20.87 -5.77 7.09
C ASN A 611 -19.96 -5.77 5.84
N TYR A 612 -20.09 -4.76 4.99
CA TYR A 612 -19.37 -4.71 3.72
C TYR A 612 -17.93 -4.21 3.90
N LEU A 613 -16.97 -5.04 3.59
CA LEU A 613 -15.55 -4.68 3.55
C LEU A 613 -15.11 -4.32 2.12
N HIS A 614 -14.13 -3.43 1.99
CA HIS A 614 -13.53 -3.05 0.73
C HIS A 614 -12.01 -3.11 0.84
N TYR A 615 -11.39 -4.03 0.13
CA TYR A 615 -9.95 -4.05 -0.10
C TYR A 615 -9.64 -3.43 -1.46
N GLY A 616 -8.79 -2.40 -1.49
CA GLY A 616 -8.38 -1.75 -2.74
C GLY A 616 -8.18 -0.25 -2.63
N SER A 617 -8.50 0.46 -3.71
CA SER A 617 -8.34 1.91 -3.81
C SER A 617 -9.70 2.61 -3.73
N HIS A 618 -9.84 3.49 -2.72
CA HIS A 618 -11.08 4.25 -2.52
C HIS A 618 -11.43 5.14 -3.71
N ASP A 619 -10.42 5.71 -4.36
CA ASP A 619 -10.53 6.66 -5.48
C ASP A 619 -10.56 5.99 -6.87
N PHE A 620 -10.61 4.66 -6.92
CA PHE A 620 -10.67 3.94 -8.19
C PHE A 620 -12.01 4.17 -8.90
N VAL A 621 -11.96 4.58 -10.17
CA VAL A 621 -13.14 4.76 -11.03
C VAL A 621 -13.22 3.59 -12.00
N LEU A 622 -14.32 2.84 -11.95
CA LEU A 622 -14.53 1.65 -12.79
C LEU A 622 -14.87 2.02 -14.24
N LYS A 623 -15.62 3.11 -14.42
CA LYS A 623 -16.05 3.64 -15.74
C LYS A 623 -15.61 5.09 -15.84
N LYS A 624 -14.84 5.42 -16.88
CA LYS A 624 -14.48 6.81 -17.21
C LYS A 624 -15.39 7.36 -18.29
#